data_db8e8848a6466cc580bfca1bbf9e78b6
#
_entry.id   db8e8848a6466cc580bfca1bbf9e78b6
#
_cell.length_a   1.000
_cell.length_b   1.000
_cell.length_c   1.000
_cell.angle_alpha   90.00
_cell.angle_beta   90.00
_cell.angle_gamma   90.00
#
_symmetry.space_group_name_H-M   'P 1'
#
loop_
_entity.id
_entity.type
_entity.pdbx_description
1 polymer ?
#
loop_
_entity_poly.entity_id
_entity_poly.type
_entity_poly.pdbx_seq_one_letter_code
_entity_poly.pdbx_strand_id
1 'polypeptide(L)'
;SGEVINNLSSLYKDNTGYALHKLMVGSEGTLGLITAATIRIFKKPKASISCFIKVKNIDKSIETLHMLQSLVGNNIEAFEIMSKPILEIVHKQFPMIVKPFQVIPELSLLVEFTTTSDLDLNIDNTGETVFQNRIINVMSHLIENHLIEDAVVSQSEQQNKELWEIRENANIAQMQEGFQLKLDLSIPIENMSKFWIETSEEIKKEHRDVKICSFGHLGDGNLHYNLMDEDNSKGYVYKNQNALKALVYEKIKTLNGSFSAEHGIGQLX
;
A
#
# COMPACT_ATOMS: atom_id res chain seq x y z
N SER A 1 6.22 37.15 -8.37
CA SER A 1 6.67 37.86 -9.56
C SER A 1 5.74 37.62 -10.75
N GLY A 2 5.26 36.45 -10.97
CA GLY A 2 4.46 36.09 -12.15
C GLY A 2 5.30 35.69 -13.35
N GLU A 3 6.59 35.52 -13.15
CA GLU A 3 7.47 35.03 -14.22
C GLU A 3 7.15 33.57 -14.53
N VAL A 4 7.18 33.23 -15.82
CA VAL A 4 6.94 31.85 -16.28
C VAL A 4 8.27 31.21 -16.64
N ILE A 5 8.56 30.08 -15.97
CA ILE A 5 9.70 29.23 -16.31
C ILE A 5 9.16 28.11 -17.20
N ASN A 6 9.49 28.13 -18.49
CA ASN A 6 9.08 27.08 -19.41
C ASN A 6 10.22 26.10 -19.61
N ASN A 7 10.06 24.89 -19.04
CA ASN A 7 11.04 23.82 -19.19
C ASN A 7 10.39 22.51 -19.65
N LEU A 8 9.28 22.62 -20.38
CA LEU A 8 8.62 21.45 -20.94
C LEU A 8 9.52 20.82 -22.01
N SER A 9 9.73 19.51 -21.93
CA SER A 9 10.58 18.77 -22.85
C SER A 9 10.10 17.34 -22.97
N SER A 10 10.19 16.78 -24.18
CA SER A 10 9.87 15.37 -24.45
C SER A 10 11.13 14.49 -24.44
N LEU A 11 12.29 15.06 -24.14
CA LEU A 11 13.54 14.32 -24.13
C LEU A 11 13.59 13.35 -22.92
N TYR A 12 14.01 12.12 -23.17
CA TYR A 12 14.25 11.14 -22.10
C TYR A 12 15.52 11.45 -21.30
N LYS A 13 16.49 12.06 -21.97
CA LYS A 13 17.78 12.41 -21.36
C LYS A 13 18.14 13.83 -21.73
N ASP A 14 18.36 14.67 -20.73
CA ASP A 14 18.81 16.05 -20.93
C ASP A 14 19.54 16.53 -19.68
N ASN A 15 20.85 16.70 -19.79
CA ASN A 15 21.69 17.24 -18.72
C ASN A 15 22.26 18.61 -19.10
N THR A 16 21.55 19.37 -19.94
CA THR A 16 21.94 20.70 -20.36
C THR A 16 21.60 21.71 -19.25
N GLY A 17 22.57 21.97 -18.36
CA GLY A 17 22.40 22.90 -17.26
C GLY A 17 21.67 22.33 -16.06
N TYR A 18 21.30 23.20 -15.15
CA TYR A 18 20.63 22.82 -13.91
C TYR A 18 19.16 22.51 -14.15
N ALA A 19 18.67 21.45 -13.49
CA ALA A 19 17.28 21.01 -13.59
C ALA A 19 16.39 21.82 -12.61
N LEU A 20 16.30 23.14 -12.85
CA LEU A 20 15.62 24.07 -11.95
C LEU A 20 14.14 23.74 -11.75
N HIS A 21 13.48 23.17 -12.78
CA HIS A 21 12.07 22.75 -12.70
C HIS A 21 11.86 21.73 -11.58
N LYS A 22 12.87 20.92 -11.24
CA LYS A 22 12.76 19.91 -10.19
C LYS A 22 12.64 20.50 -8.78
N LEU A 23 13.03 21.79 -8.62
CA LEU A 23 12.85 22.48 -7.34
C LEU A 23 11.36 22.69 -7.02
N MET A 24 10.52 22.75 -8.04
CA MET A 24 9.09 22.99 -7.85
C MET A 24 8.36 21.72 -7.38
N VAL A 25 8.85 20.54 -7.79
CA VAL A 25 8.25 19.27 -7.41
C VAL A 25 8.55 19.01 -5.92
N GLY A 26 7.48 18.79 -5.13
CA GLY A 26 7.61 18.60 -3.68
C GLY A 26 7.68 19.89 -2.88
N SER A 27 7.61 21.07 -3.53
CA SER A 27 7.67 22.35 -2.82
C SER A 27 6.35 22.77 -2.17
N GLU A 28 5.29 22.01 -2.40
CA GLU A 28 3.93 22.28 -1.87
C GLU A 28 3.47 23.73 -2.15
N GLY A 29 3.83 24.26 -3.34
CA GLY A 29 3.42 25.60 -3.77
C GLY A 29 4.22 26.74 -3.15
N THR A 30 5.22 26.47 -2.30
CA THR A 30 5.97 27.53 -1.63
C THR A 30 6.95 28.24 -2.54
N LEU A 31 7.43 27.57 -3.60
CA LEU A 31 8.41 28.14 -4.53
C LEU A 31 7.75 28.61 -5.84
N GLY A 32 6.59 28.08 -6.19
CA GLY A 32 5.92 28.44 -7.42
C GLY A 32 4.71 27.57 -7.66
N LEU A 33 3.97 27.87 -8.72
CA LEU A 33 2.76 27.15 -9.13
C LEU A 33 3.07 26.38 -10.41
N ILE A 34 2.88 25.06 -10.39
CA ILE A 34 3.04 24.22 -11.58
C ILE A 34 1.75 24.31 -12.39
N THR A 35 1.85 24.85 -13.60
CA THR A 35 0.69 25.04 -14.49
C THR A 35 0.64 24.04 -15.63
N ALA A 36 1.77 23.39 -15.94
CA ALA A 36 1.84 22.38 -17.00
C ALA A 36 2.99 21.42 -16.70
N ALA A 37 2.87 20.17 -17.16
CA ALA A 37 3.90 19.17 -16.95
C ALA A 37 4.00 18.23 -18.16
N THR A 38 5.22 17.85 -18.50
CA THR A 38 5.47 16.73 -19.42
C THR A 38 5.61 15.48 -18.57
N ILE A 39 4.75 14.50 -18.80
CA ILE A 39 4.74 13.27 -18.02
C ILE A 39 5.15 12.07 -18.87
N ARG A 40 5.84 11.13 -18.25
CA ARG A 40 6.19 9.87 -18.89
C ARG A 40 4.95 8.97 -18.89
N ILE A 41 4.66 8.40 -20.06
CA ILE A 41 3.54 7.45 -20.18
C ILE A 41 4.09 6.05 -20.47
N PHE A 42 3.31 5.05 -20.10
CA PHE A 42 3.65 3.65 -20.25
C PHE A 42 2.57 2.93 -21.03
N LYS A 43 2.90 1.78 -21.61
CA LYS A 43 1.91 0.96 -22.30
C LYS A 43 0.86 0.47 -21.30
N LYS A 44 -0.40 0.58 -21.69
CA LYS A 44 -1.50 0.05 -20.87
C LYS A 44 -1.33 -1.47 -20.76
N PRO A 45 -1.49 -2.04 -19.56
CA PRO A 45 -1.51 -3.49 -19.42
C PRO A 45 -2.58 -4.15 -20.28
N LYS A 46 -2.26 -5.30 -20.83
CA LYS A 46 -3.17 -6.12 -21.65
C LYS A 46 -3.96 -7.10 -20.79
N ALA A 47 -3.41 -7.46 -19.64
CA ALA A 47 -4.09 -8.28 -18.64
C ALA A 47 -3.63 -7.89 -17.25
N SER A 48 -4.54 -8.05 -16.30
CA SER A 48 -4.28 -7.81 -14.89
C SER A 48 -4.90 -8.96 -14.09
N ILE A 49 -4.16 -9.45 -13.10
CA ILE A 49 -4.59 -10.50 -12.19
C ILE A 49 -4.27 -10.02 -10.78
N SER A 50 -5.26 -10.04 -9.89
CA SER A 50 -5.02 -9.74 -8.47
C SER A 50 -5.13 -10.99 -7.63
N CYS A 51 -4.29 -11.05 -6.61
CA CYS A 51 -4.29 -12.12 -5.62
C CYS A 51 -4.53 -11.52 -4.25
N PHE A 52 -5.51 -12.04 -3.53
CA PHE A 52 -5.74 -11.71 -2.13
C PHE A 52 -5.15 -12.82 -1.30
N ILE A 53 -4.17 -12.48 -0.46
CA ILE A 53 -3.25 -13.46 0.13
C ILE A 53 -3.32 -13.37 1.66
N LYS A 54 -3.40 -14.53 2.29
CA LYS A 54 -3.33 -14.68 3.74
C LYS A 54 -1.88 -14.93 4.14
N VAL A 55 -1.32 -14.07 5.01
CA VAL A 55 0.05 -14.24 5.53
C VAL A 55 0.03 -14.30 7.05
N LYS A 56 1.03 -14.97 7.60
CA LYS A 56 1.13 -15.19 9.04
C LYS A 56 1.49 -13.90 9.79
N ASN A 57 2.41 -13.11 9.26
CA ASN A 57 2.95 -11.92 9.96
C ASN A 57 3.69 -11.02 8.97
N ILE A 58 4.19 -9.89 9.48
CA ILE A 58 4.90 -8.89 8.68
C ILE A 58 6.20 -9.46 8.07
N ASP A 59 6.93 -10.31 8.80
CA ASP A 59 8.15 -10.91 8.27
C ASP A 59 7.85 -11.72 7.01
N LYS A 60 6.80 -12.54 7.06
CA LYS A 60 6.37 -13.35 5.92
C LYS A 60 5.87 -12.48 4.76
N SER A 61 5.28 -11.33 5.08
CA SER A 61 4.87 -10.36 4.03
C SER A 61 6.09 -9.85 3.25
N ILE A 62 7.16 -9.51 3.96
CA ILE A 62 8.39 -9.00 3.34
C ILE A 62 9.13 -10.10 2.58
N GLU A 63 9.20 -11.31 3.16
CA GLU A 63 9.78 -12.46 2.45
C GLU A 63 9.02 -12.76 1.16
N THR A 64 7.67 -12.65 1.21
CA THR A 64 6.81 -12.85 0.05
C THR A 64 7.10 -11.79 -1.03
N LEU A 65 7.23 -10.51 -0.64
CA LEU A 65 7.58 -9.43 -1.58
C LEU A 65 8.89 -9.77 -2.30
N HIS A 66 9.94 -10.12 -1.55
CA HIS A 66 11.25 -10.42 -2.13
C HIS A 66 11.21 -11.65 -3.05
N MET A 67 10.47 -12.68 -2.64
CA MET A 67 10.31 -13.88 -3.49
C MET A 67 9.58 -13.53 -4.78
N LEU A 68 8.49 -12.77 -4.69
CA LEU A 68 7.74 -12.36 -5.89
C LEU A 68 8.59 -11.48 -6.81
N GLN A 69 9.40 -10.58 -6.26
CA GLN A 69 10.33 -9.79 -7.06
C GLN A 69 11.31 -10.67 -7.83
N SER A 70 11.76 -11.78 -7.22
CA SER A 70 12.66 -12.73 -7.89
C SER A 70 11.95 -13.54 -8.98
N LEU A 71 10.70 -13.93 -8.75
CA LEU A 71 9.96 -14.82 -9.64
C LEU A 71 9.30 -14.08 -10.80
N VAL A 72 8.69 -12.91 -10.53
CA VAL A 72 7.85 -12.20 -11.51
C VAL A 72 7.96 -10.67 -11.36
N GLY A 73 9.14 -10.17 -10.96
CA GLY A 73 9.31 -8.76 -10.56
C GLY A 73 8.74 -7.74 -11.54
N ASN A 74 8.94 -7.95 -12.84
CA ASN A 74 8.49 -7.01 -13.87
C ASN A 74 6.95 -7.03 -14.06
N ASN A 75 6.27 -7.99 -13.47
CA ASN A 75 4.81 -8.10 -13.57
C ASN A 75 4.10 -7.53 -12.34
N ILE A 76 4.83 -7.22 -11.25
CA ILE A 76 4.20 -6.69 -10.04
C ILE A 76 3.82 -5.23 -10.28
N GLU A 77 2.53 -4.93 -10.25
CA GLU A 77 1.98 -3.58 -10.40
C GLU A 77 1.73 -2.93 -9.05
N ALA A 78 1.23 -3.71 -8.08
CA ALA A 78 0.91 -3.21 -6.74
C ALA A 78 1.14 -4.31 -5.71
N PHE A 79 1.57 -3.91 -4.51
CA PHE A 79 1.79 -4.83 -3.39
C PHE A 79 1.29 -4.13 -2.12
N GLU A 80 0.04 -4.43 -1.76
CA GLU A 80 -0.67 -3.80 -0.65
C GLU A 80 -0.71 -4.70 0.56
N ILE A 81 -0.65 -4.09 1.75
CA ILE A 81 -0.83 -4.80 3.02
C ILE A 81 -2.07 -4.27 3.71
N MET A 82 -2.81 -5.14 4.40
CA MET A 82 -4.00 -4.76 5.18
C MET A 82 -4.06 -5.59 6.45
N SER A 83 -4.12 -4.90 7.60
CA SER A 83 -4.28 -5.54 8.90
C SER A 83 -5.75 -5.94 9.13
N LYS A 84 -5.97 -6.90 10.03
CA LYS A 84 -7.31 -7.40 10.36
C LYS A 84 -8.27 -6.28 10.77
N PRO A 85 -7.90 -5.33 11.66
CA PRO A 85 -8.86 -4.29 12.05
C PRO A 85 -9.40 -3.49 10.88
N ILE A 86 -8.57 -3.20 9.86
CA ILE A 86 -9.07 -2.45 8.70
C ILE A 86 -10.04 -3.31 7.87
N LEU A 87 -9.76 -4.62 7.72
CA LEU A 87 -10.67 -5.51 7.01
C LEU A 87 -12.01 -5.66 7.72
N GLU A 88 -11.98 -5.77 9.05
CA GLU A 88 -13.20 -5.81 9.87
C GLU A 88 -14.05 -4.56 9.66
N ILE A 89 -13.42 -3.39 9.67
CA ILE A 89 -14.10 -2.11 9.45
C ILE A 89 -14.70 -2.05 8.04
N VAL A 90 -13.93 -2.46 7.01
CA VAL A 90 -14.43 -2.46 5.62
C VAL A 90 -15.68 -3.35 5.51
N HIS A 91 -15.62 -4.58 6.02
CA HIS A 91 -16.74 -5.51 5.90
C HIS A 91 -17.92 -5.13 6.77
N LYS A 92 -17.69 -4.40 7.87
CA LYS A 92 -18.76 -3.87 8.71
C LYS A 92 -19.51 -2.74 7.98
N GLN A 93 -18.76 -1.80 7.40
CA GLN A 93 -19.36 -0.62 6.76
C GLN A 93 -19.91 -0.94 5.37
N PHE A 94 -19.32 -1.93 4.68
CA PHE A 94 -19.72 -2.34 3.34
C PHE A 94 -19.93 -3.86 3.30
N PRO A 95 -21.06 -4.35 3.85
CA PRO A 95 -21.29 -5.82 3.94
C PRO A 95 -21.37 -6.54 2.59
N MET A 96 -21.58 -5.80 1.50
CA MET A 96 -21.68 -6.38 0.15
C MET A 96 -20.32 -6.63 -0.50
N ILE A 97 -19.24 -6.07 0.05
CA ILE A 97 -17.88 -6.28 -0.48
C ILE A 97 -17.48 -7.74 -0.24
N VAL A 98 -16.88 -8.35 -1.25
CA VAL A 98 -16.48 -9.75 -1.23
C VAL A 98 -15.55 -10.04 -0.02
N LYS A 99 -15.73 -11.23 0.55
CA LYS A 99 -14.88 -11.74 1.63
C LYS A 99 -14.05 -12.90 1.07
N PRO A 100 -12.79 -12.67 0.69
CA PRO A 100 -11.99 -13.74 0.08
C PRO A 100 -11.79 -14.96 0.99
N PHE A 101 -11.80 -14.75 2.32
CA PHE A 101 -11.67 -15.82 3.31
C PHE A 101 -12.84 -15.75 4.30
N GLN A 102 -13.34 -16.89 4.72
CA GLN A 102 -14.44 -16.97 5.70
C GLN A 102 -14.06 -16.31 7.02
N VAL A 103 -12.82 -16.53 7.48
CA VAL A 103 -12.27 -15.92 8.69
C VAL A 103 -11.29 -14.84 8.25
N ILE A 104 -11.48 -13.62 8.73
CA ILE A 104 -10.61 -12.50 8.38
C ILE A 104 -9.20 -12.77 8.91
N PRO A 105 -8.18 -12.80 8.04
CA PRO A 105 -6.81 -13.04 8.49
C PRO A 105 -6.27 -11.89 9.35
N GLU A 106 -5.31 -12.20 10.21
CA GLU A 106 -4.62 -11.17 11.00
C GLU A 106 -3.88 -10.19 10.09
N LEU A 107 -3.38 -10.67 8.96
CA LEU A 107 -2.66 -9.86 7.99
C LEU A 107 -2.92 -10.41 6.58
N SER A 108 -3.19 -9.52 5.65
CA SER A 108 -3.47 -9.87 4.26
C SER A 108 -2.65 -9.01 3.30
N LEU A 109 -2.35 -9.58 2.14
CA LEU A 109 -1.77 -8.83 1.04
C LEU A 109 -2.75 -8.81 -0.13
N LEU A 110 -2.77 -7.71 -0.85
CA LEU A 110 -3.42 -7.62 -2.17
C LEU A 110 -2.31 -7.31 -3.16
N VAL A 111 -2.04 -8.24 -4.04
CA VAL A 111 -0.96 -8.09 -5.03
C VAL A 111 -1.56 -8.10 -6.42
N GLU A 112 -1.26 -7.07 -7.21
CA GLU A 112 -1.71 -7.00 -8.59
C GLU A 112 -0.52 -7.28 -9.51
N PHE A 113 -0.75 -8.17 -10.46
CA PHE A 113 0.20 -8.52 -11.51
C PHE A 113 -0.36 -8.07 -12.85
N THR A 114 0.48 -7.46 -13.69
CA THR A 114 0.09 -7.02 -15.02
C THR A 114 1.07 -7.51 -16.07
N THR A 115 0.60 -7.58 -17.32
CA THR A 115 1.48 -7.85 -18.46
C THR A 115 1.10 -6.99 -19.65
N THR A 116 2.10 -6.60 -20.42
CA THR A 116 1.92 -5.93 -21.73
C THR A 116 2.29 -6.86 -22.89
N SER A 117 2.63 -8.13 -22.62
CA SER A 117 3.08 -9.11 -23.63
C SER A 117 1.91 -9.84 -24.25
N ASP A 118 1.88 -9.87 -25.59
CA ASP A 118 0.89 -10.67 -26.32
C ASP A 118 1.10 -12.18 -26.07
N LEU A 119 2.34 -12.60 -25.85
CA LEU A 119 2.65 -14.02 -25.60
C LEU A 119 1.99 -14.55 -24.33
N ASP A 120 1.83 -13.67 -23.33
CA ASP A 120 1.21 -14.02 -22.05
C ASP A 120 -0.29 -14.28 -22.19
N LEU A 121 -0.92 -13.77 -23.27
CA LEU A 121 -2.36 -13.94 -23.51
C LEU A 121 -2.68 -15.23 -24.28
N ASN A 122 -1.66 -15.94 -24.77
CA ASN A 122 -1.86 -17.23 -25.45
C ASN A 122 -2.51 -18.22 -24.50
N ILE A 123 -3.50 -18.95 -25.02
CA ILE A 123 -4.15 -20.02 -24.25
C ILE A 123 -3.28 -21.25 -24.35
N ASP A 124 -2.99 -21.86 -23.22
CA ASP A 124 -2.19 -23.07 -23.18
C ASP A 124 -3.09 -24.33 -23.14
N ASN A 125 -2.48 -25.49 -22.93
CA ASN A 125 -3.19 -26.77 -22.94
C ASN A 125 -4.10 -26.99 -21.72
N THR A 126 -4.08 -26.09 -20.74
CA THR A 126 -5.04 -26.13 -19.60
C THR A 126 -6.33 -25.37 -19.92
N GLY A 127 -6.35 -24.57 -20.99
CA GLY A 127 -7.48 -23.72 -21.35
C GLY A 127 -7.40 -22.33 -20.74
N GLU A 128 -6.34 -22.01 -20.00
CA GLU A 128 -6.11 -20.71 -19.39
C GLU A 128 -4.99 -19.98 -20.13
N THR A 129 -4.84 -18.68 -19.88
CA THR A 129 -3.72 -17.93 -20.45
C THR A 129 -2.40 -18.35 -19.78
N VAL A 130 -1.33 -18.23 -20.52
CA VAL A 130 0.03 -18.43 -19.99
C VAL A 130 0.25 -17.56 -18.74
N PHE A 131 -0.26 -16.31 -18.78
CA PHE A 131 -0.14 -15.39 -17.64
C PHE A 131 -0.90 -15.89 -16.41
N GLN A 132 -2.16 -16.32 -16.60
CA GLN A 132 -3.00 -16.84 -15.49
C GLN A 132 -2.30 -18.03 -14.84
N ASN A 133 -1.83 -18.98 -15.63
CA ASN A 133 -1.15 -20.16 -15.11
C ASN A 133 0.16 -19.83 -14.42
N ARG A 134 0.91 -18.84 -14.94
CA ARG A 134 2.12 -18.38 -14.25
C ARG A 134 1.81 -17.89 -12.85
N ILE A 135 0.78 -17.05 -12.69
CA ILE A 135 0.44 -16.47 -11.38
C ILE A 135 -0.08 -17.56 -10.44
N ILE A 136 -0.92 -18.48 -10.92
CA ILE A 136 -1.40 -19.61 -10.12
C ILE A 136 -0.23 -20.45 -9.61
N ASN A 137 0.73 -20.76 -10.50
CA ASN A 137 1.90 -21.56 -10.13
C ASN A 137 2.78 -20.82 -9.11
N VAL A 138 2.91 -19.51 -9.25
CA VAL A 138 3.66 -18.69 -8.29
C VAL A 138 2.98 -18.75 -6.92
N MET A 139 1.64 -18.61 -6.85
CA MET A 139 0.93 -18.71 -5.57
C MET A 139 1.12 -20.10 -4.93
N SER A 140 1.03 -21.16 -5.74
CA SER A 140 1.27 -22.54 -5.26
C SER A 140 2.69 -22.67 -4.68
N HIS A 141 3.68 -22.14 -5.38
CA HIS A 141 5.08 -22.15 -4.93
C HIS A 141 5.23 -21.43 -3.58
N LEU A 142 4.57 -20.27 -3.40
CA LEU A 142 4.63 -19.54 -2.14
C LEU A 142 4.01 -20.33 -0.98
N ILE A 143 2.89 -21.03 -1.24
CA ILE A 143 2.24 -21.88 -0.23
C ILE A 143 3.14 -23.06 0.14
N GLU A 144 3.70 -23.76 -0.86
CA GLU A 144 4.58 -24.92 -0.65
C GLU A 144 5.82 -24.57 0.16
N ASN A 145 6.30 -23.33 0.02
CA ASN A 145 7.47 -22.85 0.76
C ASN A 145 7.11 -22.12 2.05
N HIS A 146 5.87 -22.21 2.49
CA HIS A 146 5.36 -21.63 3.75
C HIS A 146 5.59 -20.13 3.87
N LEU A 147 5.61 -19.41 2.74
CA LEU A 147 5.70 -17.96 2.70
C LEU A 147 4.32 -17.32 2.90
N ILE A 148 3.29 -17.98 2.35
CA ILE A 148 1.90 -17.57 2.52
C ILE A 148 1.09 -18.76 3.00
N GLU A 149 -0.06 -18.47 3.63
CA GLU A 149 -0.95 -19.53 4.15
C GLU A 149 -2.02 -19.95 3.13
N ASP A 150 -2.51 -18.98 2.34
CA ASP A 150 -3.56 -19.22 1.34
C ASP A 150 -3.63 -18.02 0.40
N ALA A 151 -4.25 -18.22 -0.76
CA ALA A 151 -4.41 -17.15 -1.75
C ALA A 151 -5.66 -17.37 -2.59
N VAL A 152 -6.37 -16.29 -2.88
CA VAL A 152 -7.47 -16.24 -3.85
C VAL A 152 -6.94 -15.49 -5.07
N VAL A 153 -6.96 -16.13 -6.24
CA VAL A 153 -6.48 -15.55 -7.50
C VAL A 153 -7.70 -15.17 -8.35
N SER A 154 -7.77 -13.92 -8.79
CA SER A 154 -8.89 -13.46 -9.64
C SER A 154 -8.89 -14.23 -10.98
N GLN A 155 -10.07 -14.63 -11.44
CA GLN A 155 -10.27 -15.39 -12.69
C GLN A 155 -10.92 -14.53 -13.78
N SER A 156 -11.24 -13.28 -13.47
CA SER A 156 -11.91 -12.37 -14.40
C SER A 156 -11.64 -10.91 -13.98
N GLU A 157 -11.89 -9.98 -14.92
CA GLU A 157 -11.82 -8.55 -14.62
C GLU A 157 -12.78 -8.15 -13.50
N GLN A 158 -13.94 -8.80 -13.44
CA GLN A 158 -14.92 -8.52 -12.39
C GLN A 158 -14.37 -8.92 -11.02
N GLN A 159 -13.81 -10.13 -10.90
CA GLN A 159 -13.19 -10.57 -9.64
C GLN A 159 -12.01 -9.69 -9.26
N ASN A 160 -11.22 -9.25 -10.25
CA ASN A 160 -10.12 -8.32 -10.00
C ASN A 160 -10.64 -7.05 -9.32
N LYS A 161 -11.69 -6.46 -9.87
CA LYS A 161 -12.31 -5.24 -9.30
C LYS A 161 -12.85 -5.49 -7.89
N GLU A 162 -13.51 -6.63 -7.68
CA GLU A 162 -14.08 -6.99 -6.37
C GLU A 162 -13.00 -7.09 -5.29
N LEU A 163 -11.83 -7.63 -5.62
CA LEU A 163 -10.71 -7.68 -4.67
C LEU A 163 -10.20 -6.27 -4.36
N TRP A 164 -10.10 -5.41 -5.38
CA TRP A 164 -9.64 -4.03 -5.19
C TRP A 164 -10.63 -3.20 -4.39
N GLU A 165 -11.94 -3.47 -4.49
CA GLU A 165 -12.96 -2.77 -3.70
C GLU A 165 -12.65 -2.85 -2.20
N ILE A 166 -12.06 -3.95 -1.73
CA ILE A 166 -11.67 -4.10 -0.32
C ILE A 166 -10.70 -2.98 0.06
N ARG A 167 -9.66 -2.80 -0.74
CA ARG A 167 -8.59 -1.83 -0.48
C ARG A 167 -9.05 -0.38 -0.69
N GLU A 168 -9.80 -0.16 -1.77
CA GLU A 168 -10.24 1.19 -2.14
C GLU A 168 -11.21 1.77 -1.12
N ASN A 169 -12.00 0.94 -0.46
CA ASN A 169 -12.96 1.41 0.53
C ASN A 169 -12.38 1.54 1.94
N ALA A 170 -11.11 1.22 2.15
CA ALA A 170 -10.49 1.26 3.48
C ALA A 170 -10.59 2.64 4.13
N ASN A 171 -10.27 3.71 3.39
CA ASN A 171 -10.33 5.09 3.91
C ASN A 171 -11.77 5.49 4.24
N ILE A 172 -12.70 5.22 3.33
CA ILE A 172 -14.11 5.60 3.49
C ILE A 172 -14.71 4.85 4.68
N ALA A 173 -14.43 3.56 4.79
CA ALA A 173 -14.90 2.72 5.89
C ALA A 173 -14.44 3.26 7.24
N GLN A 174 -13.16 3.63 7.34
CA GLN A 174 -12.63 4.22 8.59
C GLN A 174 -13.30 5.55 8.93
N MET A 175 -13.54 6.40 7.92
CA MET A 175 -14.23 7.68 8.14
C MET A 175 -15.64 7.48 8.71
N GLN A 176 -16.34 6.45 8.23
CA GLN A 176 -17.68 6.12 8.72
C GLN A 176 -17.62 5.50 10.12
N GLU A 177 -16.51 4.82 10.46
CA GLU A 177 -16.36 4.18 11.77
C GLU A 177 -16.12 5.18 12.89
N GLY A 178 -15.39 6.29 12.63
CA GLY A 178 -15.13 7.29 13.66
C GLY A 178 -13.85 8.08 13.46
N PHE A 179 -13.41 8.75 14.53
CA PHE A 179 -12.18 9.54 14.50
C PHE A 179 -10.98 8.63 14.27
N GLN A 180 -10.10 9.08 13.40
CA GLN A 180 -8.84 8.39 13.13
C GLN A 180 -7.69 9.39 13.15
N LEU A 181 -6.63 9.03 13.84
CA LEU A 181 -5.36 9.74 13.75
C LEU A 181 -4.61 9.13 12.56
N LYS A 182 -4.59 9.86 11.45
CA LYS A 182 -3.97 9.40 10.20
C LYS A 182 -2.49 9.67 10.23
N LEU A 183 -1.68 8.64 10.01
CA LEU A 183 -0.23 8.74 9.91
C LEU A 183 0.20 8.11 8.60
N ASP A 184 0.77 8.92 7.73
CA ASP A 184 1.20 8.53 6.38
C ASP A 184 2.71 8.37 6.37
N LEU A 185 3.18 7.16 6.67
CA LEU A 185 4.58 6.88 6.98
C LEU A 185 5.30 6.20 5.83
N SER A 186 6.59 6.50 5.69
CA SER A 186 7.47 5.77 4.79
C SER A 186 8.61 5.18 5.62
N ILE A 187 8.83 3.86 5.49
CA ILE A 187 9.82 3.11 6.26
C ILE A 187 10.69 2.31 5.28
N PRO A 188 12.03 2.37 5.39
CA PRO A 188 12.86 1.48 4.60
C PRO A 188 12.42 0.01 4.79
N ILE A 189 12.31 -0.73 3.70
CA ILE A 189 11.72 -2.08 3.75
C ILE A 189 12.46 -3.00 4.73
N GLU A 190 13.78 -2.84 4.84
CA GLU A 190 14.58 -3.62 5.78
C GLU A 190 14.26 -3.31 7.25
N ASN A 191 13.64 -2.16 7.53
CA ASN A 191 13.25 -1.74 8.87
C ASN A 191 11.75 -1.92 9.12
N MET A 192 10.99 -2.32 8.11
CA MET A 192 9.53 -2.41 8.18
C MET A 192 9.05 -3.37 9.27
N SER A 193 9.64 -4.57 9.33
CA SER A 193 9.27 -5.55 10.33
C SER A 193 9.51 -5.03 11.75
N LYS A 194 10.69 -4.44 11.97
CA LYS A 194 11.04 -3.85 13.26
C LYS A 194 10.05 -2.75 13.65
N PHE A 195 9.76 -1.84 12.72
CA PHE A 195 8.77 -0.79 12.96
C PHE A 195 7.42 -1.37 13.35
N TRP A 196 6.92 -2.30 12.53
CA TRP A 196 5.59 -2.88 12.72
C TRP A 196 5.46 -3.53 14.10
N ILE A 197 6.43 -4.37 14.47
CA ILE A 197 6.39 -5.13 15.72
C ILE A 197 6.56 -4.19 16.93
N GLU A 198 7.69 -3.47 16.98
CA GLU A 198 8.03 -2.67 18.16
C GLU A 198 7.03 -1.54 18.41
N THR A 199 6.59 -0.85 17.35
CA THR A 199 5.65 0.27 17.50
C THR A 199 4.28 -0.24 17.97
N SER A 200 3.83 -1.35 17.39
CA SER A 200 2.54 -1.93 17.78
C SER A 200 2.54 -2.43 19.21
N GLU A 201 3.64 -3.06 19.64
CA GLU A 201 3.78 -3.54 21.04
C GLU A 201 3.80 -2.35 22.01
N GLU A 202 4.53 -1.31 21.68
CA GLU A 202 4.64 -0.13 22.54
C GLU A 202 3.30 0.59 22.66
N ILE A 203 2.59 0.78 21.55
CA ILE A 203 1.24 1.37 21.56
C ILE A 203 0.30 0.52 22.43
N LYS A 204 0.29 -0.79 22.23
CA LYS A 204 -0.59 -1.69 23.00
C LYS A 204 -0.27 -1.67 24.49
N LYS A 205 1.01 -1.54 24.85
CA LYS A 205 1.45 -1.47 26.24
C LYS A 205 1.04 -0.17 26.92
N GLU A 206 1.23 0.97 26.26
CA GLU A 206 1.04 2.29 26.84
C GLU A 206 -0.37 2.86 26.60
N HIS A 207 -1.03 2.45 25.52
CA HIS A 207 -2.29 3.00 25.05
C HIS A 207 -3.26 1.86 24.69
N ARG A 208 -3.75 1.15 25.72
CA ARG A 208 -4.58 -0.07 25.54
C ARG A 208 -5.90 0.16 24.81
N ASP A 209 -6.38 1.41 24.82
CA ASP A 209 -7.63 1.78 24.16
C ASP A 209 -7.45 2.15 22.68
N VAL A 210 -6.27 1.84 22.10
CA VAL A 210 -5.95 2.16 20.70
C VAL A 210 -5.99 0.92 19.82
N LYS A 211 -6.77 1.01 18.76
CA LYS A 211 -6.84 0.04 17.67
C LYS A 211 -5.92 0.51 16.55
N ILE A 212 -5.00 -0.34 16.12
CA ILE A 212 -4.06 -0.03 15.04
C ILE A 212 -4.65 -0.53 13.72
N CYS A 213 -5.04 0.39 12.84
CA CYS A 213 -5.63 0.11 11.55
C CYS A 213 -4.60 0.43 10.47
N SER A 214 -3.69 -0.52 10.22
CA SER A 214 -2.59 -0.30 9.29
C SER A 214 -2.87 -0.96 7.94
N PHE A 215 -2.62 -0.22 6.86
CA PHE A 215 -2.71 -0.69 5.48
C PHE A 215 -1.83 0.20 4.62
N GLY A 216 -1.55 -0.21 3.39
CA GLY A 216 -0.77 0.66 2.50
C GLY A 216 0.08 -0.08 1.49
N HIS A 217 0.90 0.70 0.80
CA HIS A 217 1.76 0.27 -0.32
C HIS A 217 3.05 -0.34 0.23
N LEU A 218 2.96 -1.59 0.73
CA LEU A 218 4.14 -2.24 1.33
C LEU A 218 5.30 -2.32 0.35
N GLY A 219 5.00 -2.52 -0.94
CA GLY A 219 6.03 -2.58 -1.98
C GLY A 219 6.91 -1.32 -2.05
N ASP A 220 6.36 -0.18 -1.64
CA ASP A 220 7.05 1.12 -1.65
C ASP A 220 7.52 1.53 -0.24
N GLY A 221 7.29 0.70 0.77
CA GLY A 221 7.60 1.03 2.15
C GLY A 221 6.65 2.04 2.79
N ASN A 222 5.49 2.27 2.18
CA ASN A 222 4.51 3.25 2.65
C ASN A 222 3.41 2.56 3.46
N LEU A 223 3.16 3.08 4.65
CA LEU A 223 2.07 2.62 5.52
C LEU A 223 1.17 3.79 5.90
N HIS A 224 -0.13 3.59 5.73
CA HIS A 224 -1.16 4.38 6.40
C HIS A 224 -1.36 3.72 7.77
N TYR A 225 -0.62 4.22 8.78
CA TYR A 225 -0.59 3.64 10.12
C TYR A 225 -1.59 4.41 10.98
N ASN A 226 -2.88 4.13 10.75
CA ASN A 226 -3.97 4.89 11.36
C ASN A 226 -4.31 4.32 12.73
N LEU A 227 -4.55 5.22 13.68
CA LEU A 227 -4.89 4.85 15.04
C LEU A 227 -6.33 5.30 15.35
N MET A 228 -7.11 4.39 15.89
CA MET A 228 -8.53 4.62 16.21
C MET A 228 -8.81 4.16 17.63
N ASP A 229 -9.91 4.62 18.21
CA ASP A 229 -10.35 4.11 19.52
C ASP A 229 -10.75 2.64 19.40
N GLU A 230 -10.35 1.82 20.38
CA GLU A 230 -10.84 0.44 20.47
C GLU A 230 -12.37 0.44 20.67
N ASP A 231 -12.86 1.39 21.47
CA ASP A 231 -14.28 1.69 21.62
C ASP A 231 -14.52 3.12 21.11
N ASN A 232 -15.18 3.24 19.97
CA ASN A 232 -15.38 4.51 19.26
C ASN A 232 -16.05 5.61 20.09
N SER A 233 -16.68 5.27 21.21
CA SER A 233 -17.37 6.25 22.06
C SER A 233 -16.44 7.02 22.99
N LYS A 234 -15.21 6.57 23.18
CA LYS A 234 -14.34 7.12 24.24
C LYS A 234 -13.57 8.39 23.86
N GLY A 235 -13.24 8.57 22.60
CA GLY A 235 -12.43 9.70 22.13
C GLY A 235 -11.01 9.70 22.69
N TYR A 236 -10.49 8.54 23.02
CA TYR A 236 -9.16 8.37 23.61
C TYR A 236 -8.07 8.84 22.64
N VAL A 237 -8.14 8.40 21.39
CA VAL A 237 -7.14 8.75 20.39
C VAL A 237 -7.11 10.25 20.12
N TYR A 238 -8.30 10.88 20.04
CA TYR A 238 -8.39 12.32 19.86
C TYR A 238 -7.69 13.07 21.00
N LYS A 239 -7.95 12.66 22.25
CA LYS A 239 -7.37 13.31 23.43
C LYS A 239 -5.87 13.10 23.55
N ASN A 240 -5.36 11.97 23.07
CA ASN A 240 -3.95 11.59 23.21
C ASN A 240 -3.16 11.69 21.91
N GLN A 241 -3.69 12.35 20.88
CA GLN A 241 -3.10 12.35 19.53
C GLN A 241 -1.65 12.86 19.52
N ASN A 242 -1.32 13.84 20.34
CA ASN A 242 0.06 14.38 20.39
C ASN A 242 1.04 13.36 20.97
N ALA A 243 0.66 12.64 22.01
CA ALA A 243 1.50 11.59 22.60
C ALA A 243 1.69 10.43 21.62
N LEU A 244 0.60 10.03 20.97
CA LEU A 244 0.63 8.96 19.98
C LEU A 244 1.51 9.33 18.76
N LYS A 245 1.38 10.58 18.27
CA LYS A 245 2.25 11.08 17.19
C LYS A 245 3.72 11.05 17.63
N ALA A 246 4.01 11.56 18.83
CA ALA A 246 5.38 11.60 19.32
C ALA A 246 6.01 10.21 19.40
N LEU A 247 5.25 9.23 19.90
CA LEU A 247 5.71 7.84 19.99
C LEU A 247 6.06 7.29 18.59
N VAL A 248 5.11 7.42 17.65
CA VAL A 248 5.31 6.88 16.29
C VAL A 248 6.46 7.60 15.57
N TYR A 249 6.51 8.94 15.69
CA TYR A 249 7.53 9.72 14.98
C TYR A 249 8.93 9.44 15.53
N GLU A 250 9.07 9.20 16.83
CA GLU A 250 10.36 8.82 17.41
C GLU A 250 10.83 7.49 16.83
N LYS A 251 9.92 6.51 16.69
CA LYS A 251 10.26 5.23 16.04
C LYS A 251 10.67 5.44 14.58
N ILE A 252 9.90 6.23 13.83
CA ILE A 252 10.21 6.55 12.42
C ILE A 252 11.60 7.16 12.31
N LYS A 253 11.91 8.12 13.17
CA LYS A 253 13.21 8.80 13.18
C LYS A 253 14.35 7.80 13.42
N THR A 254 14.21 6.92 14.40
CA THR A 254 15.27 5.94 14.72
C THR A 254 15.48 4.90 13.63
N LEU A 255 14.45 4.70 12.79
CA LEU A 255 14.49 3.70 11.71
C LEU A 255 14.72 4.33 10.33
N ASN A 256 15.13 5.60 10.28
CA ASN A 256 15.44 6.34 9.05
C ASN A 256 14.21 6.45 8.11
N GLY A 257 13.01 6.51 8.68
CA GLY A 257 11.78 6.67 7.91
C GLY A 257 11.36 8.13 7.80
N SER A 258 10.22 8.36 7.13
CA SER A 258 9.61 9.67 6.97
C SER A 258 8.19 9.65 7.54
N PHE A 259 7.79 10.73 8.19
CA PHE A 259 6.43 10.88 8.72
C PHE A 259 5.45 11.46 7.69
N SER A 260 5.90 11.62 6.46
CA SER A 260 5.02 12.00 5.35
C SER A 260 5.51 11.31 4.09
N ALA A 261 4.84 10.22 3.70
CA ALA A 261 5.18 9.44 2.52
C ALA A 261 4.65 10.10 1.24
N GLU A 262 3.35 10.39 1.22
CA GLU A 262 2.66 10.89 0.02
C GLU A 262 2.00 12.24 0.21
N HIS A 263 1.45 12.51 1.41
CA HIS A 263 0.51 13.62 1.62
C HIS A 263 1.16 14.99 1.72
N GLY A 264 2.45 15.05 2.04
CA GLY A 264 3.12 16.30 2.35
C GLY A 264 2.82 16.76 3.78
N ILE A 265 3.49 17.80 4.24
CA ILE A 265 3.36 18.27 5.61
C ILE A 265 2.37 19.44 5.75
N GLY A 266 2.16 20.21 4.67
CA GLY A 266 1.23 21.35 4.69
C GLY A 266 1.57 22.33 5.80
N GLN A 267 0.54 22.83 6.47
CA GLN A 267 0.67 23.74 7.61
C GLN A 267 0.58 23.00 8.96
N LEU A 268 0.20 21.75 8.98
CA LEU A 268 -0.04 20.99 10.22
C LEU A 268 1.22 20.31 10.79
N UNK A 269 2.29 20.07 9.95
CA UNK A 269 3.43 19.43 10.26
C UNK A 269 4.06 19.46 11.24
#